data_a2bd6c7cf4c9b062347e00b97a436be1
#
_entry.id   a2bd6c7cf4c9b062347e00b97a436be1
#
_cell.length_a   1.000
_cell.length_b   1.000
_cell.length_c   1.000
_cell.angle_alpha   90.00
_cell.angle_beta   90.00
_cell.angle_gamma   90.00
#
_symmetry.space_group_name_H-M   'P 1'
#
loop_
_entity.id
_entity.type
_entity.pdbx_description
1 polymer ?
#
loop_
_entity_poly.entity_id
_entity_poly.type
_entity_poly.pdbx_seq_one_letter_code
_entity_poly.pdbx_strand_id
1 'polypeptide(L)'
;MRRSIRVERRLDAPPQAVFEIVADHARYDRFDGVRRSELVESGDPDPNGLGAVRWVWLGPFRFEEEITAFEPPRRLDYLIRDVKALPFRHEGGSIRLEPDGTGTHAVWTSSFEIPIPVIGGAIDRIFRGRLERGFAHVLERSAELSTQTSQAST
;
A
#
# COMPACT_ATOMS: atom_id res chain seq x y z
N MET A 1 -18.43 5.06 -11.03
CA MET A 1 -18.45 6.09 -9.98
C MET A 1 -17.08 6.11 -9.30
N ARG A 2 -16.49 7.28 -9.21
CA ARG A 2 -15.19 7.52 -8.55
C ARG A 2 -15.30 7.27 -7.05
N ARG A 3 -14.31 6.60 -6.49
CA ARG A 3 -14.21 6.32 -5.06
C ARG A 3 -12.88 6.79 -4.51
N SER A 4 -12.91 7.29 -3.28
CA SER A 4 -11.69 7.64 -2.55
C SER A 4 -11.71 6.97 -1.19
N ILE A 5 -10.54 6.46 -0.81
CA ILE A 5 -10.30 5.84 0.48
C ILE A 5 -9.21 6.65 1.18
N ARG A 6 -9.40 6.90 2.47
CA ARG A 6 -8.41 7.51 3.34
C ARG A 6 -8.34 6.71 4.64
N VAL A 7 -7.17 6.23 4.95
CA VAL A 7 -6.88 5.56 6.22
C VAL A 7 -5.81 6.37 6.95
N GLU A 8 -6.06 6.67 8.21
CA GLU A 8 -5.17 7.45 9.05
C GLU A 8 -4.92 6.67 10.34
N ARG A 9 -3.65 6.50 10.71
CA ARG A 9 -3.25 5.76 11.91
C ARG A 9 -2.02 6.40 12.56
N ARG A 10 -1.98 6.35 13.89
CA ARG A 10 -0.75 6.55 14.63
C ARG A 10 -0.08 5.20 14.86
N LEU A 11 1.20 5.09 14.51
CA LEU A 11 1.98 3.85 14.57
C LEU A 11 3.11 3.99 15.60
N ASP A 12 3.35 2.93 16.37
CA ASP A 12 4.39 2.90 17.40
C ASP A 12 5.76 2.47 16.83
N ALA A 13 6.17 3.11 15.74
CA ALA A 13 7.48 2.92 15.12
C ALA A 13 7.86 4.20 14.38
N PRO A 14 9.17 4.54 14.27
CA PRO A 14 9.58 5.74 13.56
C PRO A 14 9.33 5.64 12.05
N PRO A 15 9.15 6.77 11.34
CA PRO A 15 8.85 6.78 9.90
C PRO A 15 9.83 5.97 9.06
N GLN A 16 11.12 6.04 9.34
CA GLN A 16 12.15 5.29 8.62
C GLN A 16 11.90 3.77 8.65
N ALA A 17 11.58 3.25 9.83
CA ALA A 17 11.36 1.83 10.02
C ALA A 17 10.07 1.34 9.32
N VAL A 18 9.00 2.14 9.38
CA VAL A 18 7.74 1.84 8.67
C VAL A 18 7.95 1.92 7.15
N PHE A 19 8.64 2.95 6.68
CA PHE A 19 8.90 3.16 5.25
C PHE A 19 9.65 2.00 4.62
N GLU A 20 10.68 1.49 5.27
CA GLU A 20 11.46 0.34 4.79
C GLU A 20 10.61 -0.90 4.57
N ILE A 21 9.59 -1.10 5.39
CA ILE A 21 8.65 -2.22 5.26
C ILE A 21 7.66 -2.00 4.11
N VAL A 22 7.03 -0.83 4.03
CA VAL A 22 6.04 -0.56 2.97
C VAL A 22 6.67 -0.39 1.59
N ALA A 23 7.95 -0.05 1.51
CA ALA A 23 8.71 0.06 0.26
C ALA A 23 9.36 -1.26 -0.19
N ASP A 24 9.28 -2.32 0.60
CA ASP A 24 9.84 -3.63 0.24
C ASP A 24 8.86 -4.41 -0.64
N HIS A 25 8.82 -4.07 -1.92
CA HIS A 25 7.79 -4.50 -2.86
C HIS A 25 7.75 -6.02 -3.09
N ALA A 26 8.88 -6.69 -3.03
CA ALA A 26 8.96 -8.13 -3.25
C ALA A 26 8.44 -8.96 -2.07
N ARG A 27 8.17 -8.35 -0.93
CA ARG A 27 7.81 -9.03 0.31
C ARG A 27 6.45 -8.62 0.88
N TYR A 28 5.53 -8.24 0.04
CA TYR A 28 4.15 -7.96 0.47
C TYR A 28 3.36 -9.21 0.84
N ASP A 29 3.88 -10.40 0.52
CA ASP A 29 3.32 -11.69 0.94
C ASP A 29 3.33 -11.89 2.47
N ARG A 30 4.07 -11.05 3.21
CA ARG A 30 4.00 -11.00 4.69
C ARG A 30 2.75 -10.31 5.25
N PHE A 31 1.96 -9.65 4.40
CA PHE A 31 0.68 -9.07 4.80
C PHE A 31 -0.46 -10.03 4.51
N ASP A 32 -1.42 -10.10 5.45
CA ASP A 32 -2.59 -10.97 5.31
C ASP A 32 -3.38 -10.64 4.03
N GLY A 33 -3.77 -11.69 3.31
CA GLY A 33 -4.52 -11.56 2.06
C GLY A 33 -3.64 -11.45 0.80
N VAL A 34 -2.37 -11.12 0.95
CA VAL A 34 -1.41 -11.09 -0.17
C VAL A 34 -0.83 -12.49 -0.36
N ARG A 35 -1.14 -13.13 -1.48
CA ARG A 35 -0.62 -14.47 -1.79
C ARG A 35 0.82 -14.46 -2.29
N ARG A 36 1.17 -13.40 -3.02
CA ARG A 36 2.47 -13.25 -3.67
C ARG A 36 2.70 -11.79 -4.02
N SER A 37 3.95 -11.37 -4.02
CA SER A 37 4.37 -10.09 -4.59
C SER A 37 5.72 -10.24 -5.30
N GLU A 38 5.95 -9.44 -6.33
CA GLU A 38 7.18 -9.43 -7.11
C GLU A 38 7.55 -8.00 -7.49
N LEU A 39 8.85 -7.68 -7.40
CA LEU A 39 9.41 -6.51 -8.07
C LEU A 39 9.71 -6.92 -9.52
N VAL A 40 8.94 -6.40 -10.48
CA VAL A 40 9.02 -6.77 -11.90
C VAL A 40 10.00 -5.89 -12.65
N GLU A 41 10.00 -4.59 -12.35
CA GLU A 41 10.94 -3.62 -12.90
C GLU A 41 11.56 -2.82 -11.76
N SER A 42 12.89 -2.73 -11.75
CA SER A 42 13.60 -1.92 -10.76
C SER A 42 13.42 -0.44 -11.04
N GLY A 43 13.27 0.34 -9.97
CA GLY A 43 13.33 1.80 -10.03
C GLY A 43 14.75 2.32 -10.15
N ASP A 44 14.90 3.63 -10.18
CA ASP A 44 16.18 4.32 -10.29
C ASP A 44 16.14 5.63 -9.48
N PRO A 45 17.13 5.93 -8.64
CA PRO A 45 18.34 5.14 -8.29
C PRO A 45 18.08 3.97 -7.33
N ASP A 46 17.01 4.00 -6.56
CA ASP A 46 16.64 2.91 -5.66
C ASP A 46 15.82 1.85 -6.42
N PRO A 47 16.17 0.55 -6.32
CA PRO A 47 15.39 -0.51 -6.97
C PRO A 47 13.90 -0.52 -6.59
N ASN A 48 13.54 -0.13 -5.38
CA ASN A 48 12.16 -0.01 -4.91
C ASN A 48 11.58 1.40 -5.12
N GLY A 49 12.34 2.30 -5.73
CA GLY A 49 12.03 3.71 -5.83
C GLY A 49 11.24 4.10 -7.08
N LEU A 50 11.47 5.34 -7.52
CA LEU A 50 10.76 5.93 -8.65
C LEU A 50 10.87 5.07 -9.91
N GLY A 51 9.73 4.77 -10.54
CA GLY A 51 9.64 3.94 -11.73
C GLY A 51 9.62 2.44 -11.46
N ALA A 52 9.80 1.98 -10.22
CA ALA A 52 9.66 0.57 -9.88
C ALA A 52 8.26 0.08 -10.23
N VAL A 53 8.16 -1.13 -10.77
CA VAL A 53 6.89 -1.80 -11.06
C VAL A 53 6.82 -3.08 -10.24
N ARG A 54 5.73 -3.26 -9.51
CA ARG A 54 5.47 -4.46 -8.72
C ARG A 54 4.18 -5.14 -9.13
N TRP A 55 4.14 -6.44 -8.99
CA TRP A 55 2.92 -7.23 -9.06
C TRP A 55 2.53 -7.71 -7.67
N VAL A 56 1.26 -7.55 -7.33
CA VAL A 56 0.69 -7.98 -6.05
C VAL A 56 -0.55 -8.82 -6.31
N TRP A 57 -0.56 -10.04 -5.77
CA TRP A 57 -1.71 -10.96 -5.90
C TRP A 57 -2.55 -10.92 -4.62
N LEU A 58 -3.78 -10.42 -4.76
CA LEU A 58 -4.79 -10.35 -3.71
C LEU A 58 -5.99 -11.21 -4.13
N GLY A 59 -6.20 -12.35 -3.46
CA GLY A 59 -7.24 -13.29 -3.85
C GLY A 59 -7.06 -13.70 -5.33
N PRO A 60 -8.11 -13.59 -6.18
CA PRO A 60 -8.03 -13.96 -7.60
C PRO A 60 -7.41 -12.86 -8.48
N PHE A 61 -7.10 -11.68 -7.92
CA PHE A 61 -6.67 -10.51 -8.69
C PHE A 61 -5.14 -10.33 -8.64
N ARG A 62 -4.58 -9.88 -9.76
CA ARG A 62 -3.20 -9.40 -9.81
C ARG A 62 -3.21 -7.90 -10.13
N PHE A 63 -2.62 -7.12 -9.24
CA PHE A 63 -2.43 -5.68 -9.39
C PHE A 63 -1.04 -5.41 -9.93
N GLU A 64 -0.95 -4.59 -10.98
CA GLU A 64 0.31 -4.04 -11.48
C GLU A 64 0.41 -2.59 -11.03
N GLU A 65 1.42 -2.28 -10.23
CA GLU A 65 1.58 -0.98 -9.60
C GLU A 65 2.94 -0.37 -9.94
N GLU A 66 2.94 0.89 -10.38
CA GLU A 66 4.14 1.68 -10.64
C GLU A 66 4.34 2.71 -9.52
N ILE A 67 5.55 2.85 -9.03
CA ILE A 67 5.91 3.87 -8.04
C ILE A 67 6.11 5.20 -8.77
N THR A 68 5.28 6.18 -8.44
CA THR A 68 5.23 7.49 -9.11
C THR A 68 5.87 8.62 -8.30
N ALA A 69 6.08 8.42 -7.00
CA ALA A 69 6.88 9.28 -6.15
C ALA A 69 7.53 8.44 -5.04
N PHE A 70 8.77 8.77 -4.72
CA PHE A 70 9.56 8.04 -3.73
C PHE A 70 10.45 9.00 -2.95
N GLU A 71 10.02 9.36 -1.76
CA GLU A 71 10.68 10.33 -0.88
C GLU A 71 10.86 9.74 0.51
N PRO A 72 11.86 8.83 0.71
CA PRO A 72 12.10 8.23 2.03
C PRO A 72 12.47 9.27 3.09
N PRO A 73 11.98 9.14 4.32
CA PRO A 73 11.03 8.15 4.81
C PRO A 73 9.57 8.64 4.83
N ARG A 74 9.22 9.65 4.05
CA ARG A 74 7.98 10.44 4.22
C ARG A 74 6.88 10.16 3.23
N ARG A 75 7.22 9.73 2.00
CA ARG A 75 6.23 9.63 0.94
C ARG A 75 6.53 8.51 -0.04
N LEU A 76 5.51 7.74 -0.36
CA LEU A 76 5.50 6.79 -1.45
C LEU A 76 4.16 6.90 -2.17
N ASP A 77 4.19 7.29 -3.44
CA ASP A 77 3.00 7.32 -4.29
C ASP A 77 3.08 6.21 -5.33
N TYR A 78 1.92 5.69 -5.72
CA TYR A 78 1.83 4.62 -6.70
C TYR A 78 0.61 4.78 -7.60
N LEU A 79 0.71 4.20 -8.78
CA LEU A 79 -0.39 4.10 -9.73
C LEU A 79 -0.63 2.63 -10.06
N ILE A 80 -1.87 2.16 -9.90
CA ILE A 80 -2.27 0.85 -10.36
C ILE A 80 -2.55 0.97 -11.86
N ARG A 81 -1.69 0.37 -12.67
CA ARG A 81 -1.73 0.44 -14.14
C ARG A 81 -2.69 -0.57 -14.73
N ASP A 82 -2.80 -1.73 -14.10
CA ASP A 82 -3.66 -2.82 -14.55
C ASP A 82 -4.09 -3.69 -13.38
N VAL A 83 -5.29 -4.23 -13.47
CA VAL A 83 -5.79 -5.28 -12.56
C VAL A 83 -6.29 -6.44 -13.40
N LYS A 84 -5.57 -7.55 -13.39
CA LYS A 84 -5.99 -8.73 -14.12
C LYS A 84 -7.28 -9.31 -13.53
N ALA A 85 -8.24 -9.57 -14.40
CA ALA A 85 -9.57 -10.11 -14.12
C ALA A 85 -10.57 -9.10 -13.52
N LEU A 86 -10.25 -7.81 -13.47
CA LEU A 86 -11.17 -6.78 -13.00
C LEU A 86 -11.00 -5.50 -13.82
N PRO A 87 -12.05 -4.93 -14.41
CA PRO A 87 -11.95 -3.59 -14.98
C PRO A 87 -11.76 -2.58 -13.85
N PHE A 88 -10.66 -1.85 -13.89
CA PHE A 88 -10.25 -0.97 -12.80
C PHE A 88 -9.51 0.24 -13.36
N ARG A 89 -9.86 1.42 -12.89
CA ARG A 89 -9.15 2.66 -13.20
C ARG A 89 -8.66 3.27 -11.89
N HIS A 90 -7.37 3.53 -11.80
CA HIS A 90 -6.75 4.13 -10.64
C HIS A 90 -6.24 5.53 -10.97
N GLU A 91 -6.56 6.48 -10.12
CA GLU A 91 -6.10 7.85 -10.28
C GLU A 91 -4.84 8.16 -9.47
N GLY A 92 -4.53 7.32 -8.51
CA GLY A 92 -3.34 7.38 -7.70
C GLY A 92 -3.57 6.96 -6.26
N GLY A 93 -2.52 6.46 -5.64
CA GLY A 93 -2.43 6.18 -4.21
C GLY A 93 -1.23 6.89 -3.61
N SER A 94 -1.31 7.26 -2.35
CA SER A 94 -0.25 7.93 -1.62
C SER A 94 -0.18 7.43 -0.19
N ILE A 95 1.03 7.08 0.26
CA ILE A 95 1.34 6.80 1.66
C ILE A 95 2.23 7.94 2.16
N ARG A 96 1.79 8.61 3.21
CA ARG A 96 2.55 9.68 3.86
C ARG A 96 2.82 9.32 5.31
N LEU A 97 4.07 9.49 5.71
CA LEU A 97 4.57 9.14 7.04
C LEU A 97 5.24 10.37 7.65
N GLU A 98 4.64 10.91 8.71
CA GLU A 98 5.18 12.06 9.43
C GLU A 98 5.59 11.64 10.85
N PRO A 99 6.68 12.20 11.39
CA PRO A 99 7.04 11.96 12.78
C PRO A 99 5.93 12.42 13.74
N ASP A 100 5.65 11.61 14.74
CA ASP A 100 4.72 11.91 15.82
C ASP A 100 5.30 11.38 17.14
N GLY A 101 6.04 12.24 17.85
CA GLY A 101 6.85 11.81 18.99
C GLY A 101 7.88 10.77 18.56
N THR A 102 7.86 9.60 19.19
CA THR A 102 8.71 8.45 18.83
C THR A 102 8.06 7.55 17.77
N GLY A 103 6.83 7.85 17.39
CA GLY A 103 6.06 7.10 16.41
C GLY A 103 5.86 7.83 15.09
N THR A 104 4.86 7.41 14.38
CA THR A 104 4.51 7.91 13.04
C THR A 104 3.03 8.20 12.94
N HIS A 105 2.69 9.37 12.38
CA HIS A 105 1.37 9.65 11.85
C HIS A 105 1.34 9.22 10.40
N ALA A 106 0.58 8.18 10.08
CA ALA A 106 0.50 7.59 8.76
C ALA A 106 -0.85 7.89 8.11
N VAL A 107 -0.81 8.33 6.85
CA VAL A 107 -2.00 8.58 6.04
C VAL A 107 -1.85 7.87 4.70
N TRP A 108 -2.79 6.97 4.39
CA TRP A 108 -2.86 6.29 3.10
C TRP A 108 -4.14 6.70 2.38
N THR A 109 -3.99 7.27 1.19
CA THR A 109 -5.10 7.65 0.32
C THR A 109 -5.04 6.88 -0.99
N SER A 110 -6.19 6.58 -1.58
CA SER A 110 -6.29 5.96 -2.90
C SER A 110 -7.59 6.40 -3.56
N SER A 111 -7.51 6.75 -4.84
CA SER A 111 -8.68 7.13 -5.64
C SER A 111 -8.78 6.24 -6.88
N PHE A 112 -9.97 5.66 -7.10
CA PHE A 112 -10.18 4.70 -8.19
C PHE A 112 -11.64 4.66 -8.66
N GLU A 113 -11.84 4.03 -9.80
CA GLU A 113 -13.14 3.74 -10.38
C GLU A 113 -13.20 2.28 -10.85
N ILE A 114 -14.29 1.59 -10.51
CA ILE A 114 -14.61 0.29 -11.07
C ILE A 114 -15.77 0.50 -12.03
N PRO A 115 -15.53 0.47 -13.36
CA PRO A 115 -16.55 0.78 -14.36
C PRO A 115 -17.49 -0.41 -14.59
N ILE A 116 -18.14 -0.90 -13.54
CA ILE A 116 -19.17 -1.93 -13.61
C ILE A 116 -20.51 -1.26 -13.29
N PRO A 117 -21.48 -1.24 -14.22
CA PRO A 117 -22.80 -0.72 -13.92
C PRO A 117 -23.50 -1.61 -12.89
N VAL A 118 -24.10 -0.98 -11.88
CA VAL A 118 -24.93 -1.63 -10.84
C VAL A 118 -24.13 -2.49 -9.83
N ILE A 119 -23.20 -1.88 -9.12
CA ILE A 119 -22.83 -2.41 -7.81
C ILE A 119 -23.77 -1.70 -6.83
N GLY A 120 -24.74 -2.43 -6.25
CA GLY A 120 -25.65 -1.87 -5.25
C GLY A 120 -24.87 -1.25 -4.08
N GLY A 121 -25.42 -0.20 -3.46
CA GLY A 121 -24.74 0.56 -2.39
C GLY A 121 -24.23 -0.29 -1.23
N ALA A 122 -24.86 -1.45 -0.95
CA ALA A 122 -24.40 -2.39 0.06
C ALA A 122 -23.08 -3.07 -0.31
N ILE A 123 -22.92 -3.50 -1.57
CA ILE A 123 -21.70 -4.12 -2.09
C ILE A 123 -20.55 -3.10 -2.09
N ASP A 124 -20.84 -1.88 -2.50
CA ASP A 124 -19.87 -0.79 -2.48
C ASP A 124 -19.33 -0.52 -1.07
N ARG A 125 -20.21 -0.49 -0.09
CA ARG A 125 -19.84 -0.29 1.32
C ARG A 125 -18.96 -1.42 1.85
N ILE A 126 -19.29 -2.67 1.51
CA ILE A 126 -18.50 -3.85 1.92
C ILE A 126 -17.12 -3.81 1.28
N PHE A 127 -17.03 -3.47 0.01
CA PHE A 127 -15.77 -3.37 -0.74
C PHE A 127 -14.85 -2.29 -0.16
N ARG A 128 -15.40 -1.08 0.07
CA ARG A 128 -14.65 0.01 0.73
C ARG A 128 -14.15 -0.40 2.09
N GLY A 129 -15.00 -1.00 2.92
CA GLY A 129 -14.62 -1.44 4.25
C GLY A 129 -13.49 -2.48 4.24
N ARG A 130 -13.47 -3.37 3.25
CA ARG A 130 -12.38 -4.34 3.08
C ARG A 130 -11.06 -3.66 2.71
N LEU A 131 -11.10 -2.70 1.79
CA LEU A 131 -9.91 -1.95 1.39
C LEU A 131 -9.36 -1.10 2.54
N GLU A 132 -10.23 -0.41 3.26
CA GLU A 132 -9.82 0.39 4.43
C GLU A 132 -9.16 -0.49 5.50
N ARG A 133 -9.74 -1.66 5.80
CA ARG A 133 -9.13 -2.62 6.73
C ARG A 133 -7.80 -3.17 6.21
N GLY A 134 -7.71 -3.43 4.91
CA GLY A 134 -6.48 -3.89 4.27
C GLY A 134 -5.36 -2.86 4.38
N PHE A 135 -5.64 -1.60 4.11
CA PHE A 135 -4.67 -0.51 4.24
C PHE A 135 -4.24 -0.31 5.69
N ALA A 136 -5.20 -0.29 6.62
CA ALA A 136 -4.91 -0.21 8.05
C ALA A 136 -4.03 -1.38 8.51
N HIS A 137 -4.33 -2.59 8.06
CA HIS A 137 -3.56 -3.80 8.37
C HIS A 137 -2.10 -3.67 7.91
N VAL A 138 -1.87 -3.22 6.67
CA VAL A 138 -0.51 -3.05 6.14
C VAL A 138 0.28 -2.04 6.98
N LEU A 139 -0.33 -0.90 7.32
CA LEU A 139 0.33 0.12 8.15
C LEU A 139 0.66 -0.40 9.55
N GLU A 140 -0.32 -0.98 10.23
CA GLU A 140 -0.17 -1.50 11.59
C GLU A 140 0.82 -2.67 11.64
N ARG A 141 0.73 -3.59 10.69
CA ARG A 141 1.66 -4.72 10.59
C ARG A 141 3.08 -4.27 10.26
N SER A 142 3.24 -3.24 9.45
CA SER A 142 4.56 -2.66 9.15
C SER A 142 5.24 -2.13 10.40
N ALA A 143 4.51 -1.45 11.28
CA ALA A 143 5.03 -0.99 12.57
C ALA A 143 5.43 -2.17 13.47
N GLU A 144 4.59 -3.21 13.56
CA GLU A 144 4.90 -4.41 14.36
C GLU A 144 6.14 -5.14 13.86
N LEU A 145 6.26 -5.34 12.54
CA LEU A 145 7.41 -6.01 11.93
C LEU A 145 8.71 -5.21 12.14
N SER A 146 8.65 -3.90 12.07
CA SER A 146 9.81 -3.04 12.32
C SER A 146 10.32 -3.13 13.74
N THR A 147 9.44 -3.20 14.74
CA THR A 147 9.80 -3.41 16.15
C THR A 147 10.39 -4.79 16.42
N GLN A 148 9.85 -5.83 15.79
CA GLN A 148 10.38 -7.19 15.90
C GLN A 148 11.81 -7.30 15.36
N THR A 149 12.10 -6.66 14.23
CA THR A 149 13.43 -6.62 13.63
C THR A 149 14.44 -5.91 14.53
N SER A 150 14.06 -4.81 15.17
CA SER A 150 14.91 -4.09 16.14
C SER A 150 15.23 -4.92 17.37
N GLN A 151 14.29 -5.73 17.86
CA GLN A 151 14.50 -6.62 19.01
C GLN A 151 15.40 -7.83 18.69
N ALA A 152 15.37 -8.30 17.45
CA ALA A 152 16.22 -9.43 17.01
C ALA A 152 17.69 -9.02 16.80
N SER A 153 18.00 -7.73 16.72
CA SER A 153 19.36 -7.18 16.50
C SER A 153 20.09 -6.86 17.81
N THR A 154 19.49 -7.09 18.96
CA THR A 154 20.10 -6.97 20.29
C THR A 154 20.32 -8.34 20.92
#